data_17d2fe6f387144e195e9547961b62216
#
_entry.id   17d2fe6f387144e195e9547961b62216
#
_cell.length_a   1.000
_cell.length_b   1.000
_cell.length_c   1.000
_cell.angle_alpha   90.00
_cell.angle_beta   90.00
_cell.angle_gamma   90.00
#
_symmetry.space_group_name_H-M   'P 1'
#
loop_
_entity.id
_entity.type
_entity.pdbx_description
1 polymer ?
#
loop_
_entity_poly.entity_id
_entity_poly.type
_entity_poly.pdbx_seq_one_letter_code
_entity_poly.pdbx_strand_id
1 'polypeptide(L)'
;DDGFLAPYKVLRVGMNVDLEGYRPERGKTDVNGEIIEDRLYNRKDFDRSIVIDERTDVVAKKIMEYLNNSEPMAKTIVFCVDIEHAERMRQALLRYAAPEITGKSDTYIVRITGDDPVAKGYLEDFINPAAPFPVIATTSKLMSTGTDTQTCKLICLDANIGSMTEVKQII
;
A
#
# COMPACT_ATOMS: atom_id res chain seq x y z
N ASP A 1 -13.18 21.03 -16.23
CA ASP A 1 -12.53 20.92 -14.90
C ASP A 1 -13.36 21.71 -13.91
N ASP A 2 -14.22 21.02 -13.17
CA ASP A 2 -15.22 21.66 -12.29
C ASP A 2 -14.63 22.07 -10.92
N GLY A 3 -13.30 22.21 -10.80
CA GLY A 3 -12.63 22.81 -9.63
C GLY A 3 -12.71 22.00 -8.31
N PHE A 4 -13.27 20.80 -8.34
CA PHE A 4 -13.46 19.97 -7.13
C PHE A 4 -12.38 18.94 -6.86
N LEU A 5 -11.50 18.67 -7.83
CA LEU A 5 -10.41 17.71 -7.66
C LEU A 5 -9.07 18.44 -7.68
N ALA A 6 -8.22 18.12 -6.70
CA ALA A 6 -6.84 18.60 -6.68
C ALA A 6 -6.09 18.10 -7.93
N PRO A 7 -5.20 18.91 -8.52
CA PRO A 7 -4.36 18.46 -9.63
C PRO A 7 -3.45 17.31 -9.13
N TYR A 8 -3.40 16.21 -9.89
CA TYR A 8 -2.61 15.05 -9.53
C TYR A 8 -1.64 14.65 -10.65
N LYS A 9 -0.56 14.01 -10.27
CA LYS A 9 0.43 13.41 -11.18
C LYS A 9 0.46 11.91 -11.01
N VAL A 10 0.35 11.17 -12.10
CA VAL A 10 0.44 9.70 -12.09
C VAL A 10 1.87 9.28 -12.40
N LEU A 11 2.47 8.50 -11.46
CA LEU A 11 3.73 7.79 -11.66
C LEU A 11 3.44 6.30 -11.76
N ARG A 12 3.80 5.68 -12.88
CA ARG A 12 3.73 4.23 -13.05
C ARG A 12 5.09 3.62 -12.78
N VAL A 13 5.14 2.70 -11.83
CA VAL A 13 6.34 1.92 -11.51
C VAL A 13 6.14 0.51 -12.01
N GLY A 14 6.92 0.10 -13.01
CA GLY A 14 6.96 -1.28 -13.50
C GLY A 14 8.01 -2.10 -12.75
N MET A 15 7.69 -3.34 -12.43
CA MET A 15 8.65 -4.31 -11.91
C MET A 15 8.84 -5.41 -12.96
N ASN A 16 10.06 -5.96 -13.06
CA ASN A 16 10.35 -7.02 -14.03
C ASN A 16 9.40 -8.22 -13.88
N VAL A 17 9.12 -8.59 -12.63
CA VAL A 17 8.18 -9.68 -12.30
C VAL A 17 6.77 -9.43 -12.84
N ASP A 18 6.31 -8.17 -12.82
CA ASP A 18 4.99 -7.79 -13.32
C ASP A 18 4.92 -7.77 -14.86
N LEU A 19 6.06 -7.54 -15.53
CA LEU A 19 6.16 -7.43 -16.98
C LEU A 19 6.46 -8.78 -17.65
N GLU A 20 7.41 -9.53 -17.10
CA GLU A 20 7.92 -10.78 -17.65
C GLU A 20 7.19 -12.02 -17.09
N GLY A 21 6.42 -11.82 -16.01
CA GLY A 21 5.87 -12.88 -15.20
C GLY A 21 6.90 -13.48 -14.27
N TYR A 22 6.43 -14.30 -13.35
CA TYR A 22 7.25 -15.00 -12.38
C TYR A 22 7.08 -16.50 -12.54
N ARG A 23 8.20 -17.20 -12.65
CA ARG A 23 8.24 -18.66 -12.60
C ARG A 23 9.03 -19.07 -11.36
N PRO A 24 8.39 -19.71 -10.36
CA PRO A 24 9.08 -20.14 -9.16
C PRO A 24 10.16 -21.19 -9.48
N GLU A 25 11.21 -21.19 -8.70
CA GLU A 25 12.15 -22.32 -8.68
C GLU A 25 11.44 -23.58 -8.19
N ARG A 26 11.84 -24.73 -8.74
CA ARG A 26 11.20 -25.99 -8.41
C ARG A 26 11.29 -26.30 -6.92
N GLY A 27 10.13 -26.51 -6.30
CA GLY A 27 10.03 -26.78 -4.85
C GLY A 27 9.98 -25.53 -3.97
N LYS A 28 9.91 -24.33 -4.53
CA LYS A 28 9.66 -23.11 -3.77
C LYS A 28 8.29 -23.17 -3.11
N THR A 29 8.22 -22.73 -1.85
CA THR A 29 6.96 -22.63 -1.09
C THR A 29 6.50 -21.17 -1.02
N ASP A 30 5.20 -20.97 -0.86
CA ASP A 30 4.61 -19.68 -0.54
C ASP A 30 4.80 -19.33 0.96
N VAL A 31 4.23 -18.20 1.39
CA VAL A 31 4.32 -17.73 2.79
C VAL A 31 3.63 -18.68 3.78
N ASN A 32 2.72 -19.56 3.31
CA ASN A 32 2.01 -20.55 4.11
C ASN A 32 2.76 -21.89 4.16
N GLY A 33 3.88 -22.00 3.42
CA GLY A 33 4.66 -23.23 3.31
C GLY A 33 4.12 -24.22 2.26
N GLU A 34 3.14 -23.83 1.44
CA GLU A 34 2.62 -24.65 0.36
C GLU A 34 3.53 -24.58 -0.87
N ILE A 35 3.73 -25.73 -1.54
CA ILE A 35 4.55 -25.77 -2.76
C ILE A 35 3.86 -24.97 -3.86
N ILE A 36 4.58 -23.99 -4.40
CA ILE A 36 4.09 -23.17 -5.51
C ILE A 36 4.15 -24.01 -6.79
N GLU A 37 3.04 -24.09 -7.52
CA GLU A 37 2.94 -24.81 -8.77
C GLU A 37 3.93 -24.26 -9.82
N ASP A 38 4.63 -25.15 -10.55
CA ASP A 38 5.57 -24.76 -11.61
C ASP A 38 4.83 -24.28 -12.86
N ARG A 39 4.35 -23.05 -12.82
CA ARG A 39 3.75 -22.35 -13.97
C ARG A 39 4.21 -20.89 -14.00
N LEU A 40 3.96 -20.22 -15.11
CA LEU A 40 4.20 -18.78 -15.21
C LEU A 40 3.06 -18.02 -14.52
N TYR A 41 3.40 -17.26 -13.51
CA TYR A 41 2.49 -16.34 -12.81
C TYR A 41 2.65 -14.94 -13.37
N ASN A 42 1.53 -14.26 -13.60
CA ASN A 42 1.53 -12.90 -14.07
C ASN A 42 0.86 -11.98 -13.03
N ARG A 43 0.88 -10.67 -13.29
CA ARG A 43 0.43 -9.65 -12.33
C ARG A 43 -0.93 -9.93 -11.68
N LYS A 44 -1.85 -10.59 -12.38
CA LYS A 44 -3.19 -10.90 -11.86
C LYS A 44 -3.19 -12.03 -10.83
N ASP A 45 -2.14 -12.84 -10.84
CA ASP A 45 -2.00 -13.99 -9.93
C ASP A 45 -1.40 -13.58 -8.58
N PHE A 46 -0.64 -12.47 -8.53
CA PHE A 46 0.01 -12.02 -7.30
C PHE A 46 -1.01 -11.58 -6.25
N ASP A 47 -0.73 -11.90 -5.00
CA ASP A 47 -1.55 -11.64 -3.80
C ASP A 47 -2.97 -12.25 -3.82
N ARG A 48 -3.29 -13.06 -4.84
CA ARG A 48 -4.55 -13.83 -4.92
C ARG A 48 -4.31 -15.32 -4.94
N SER A 49 -3.54 -15.80 -5.91
CA SER A 49 -3.22 -17.22 -6.10
C SER A 49 -1.77 -17.55 -5.75
N ILE A 50 -0.93 -16.55 -5.60
CA ILE A 50 0.45 -16.68 -5.12
C ILE A 50 0.85 -15.45 -4.33
N VAL A 51 1.40 -15.66 -3.15
CA VAL A 51 1.94 -14.59 -2.31
C VAL A 51 3.45 -14.68 -2.33
N ILE A 52 4.08 -13.59 -2.76
CA ILE A 52 5.54 -13.47 -2.83
C ILE A 52 5.97 -12.27 -1.98
N ASP A 53 6.59 -12.55 -0.84
CA ASP A 53 7.07 -11.50 0.07
C ASP A 53 8.10 -10.59 -0.59
N GLU A 54 8.94 -11.15 -1.47
CA GLU A 54 9.95 -10.38 -2.20
C GLU A 54 9.32 -9.27 -3.07
N ARG A 55 8.14 -9.54 -3.66
CA ARG A 55 7.42 -8.52 -4.43
C ARG A 55 6.93 -7.39 -3.53
N THR A 56 6.27 -7.73 -2.42
CA THR A 56 5.79 -6.76 -1.43
C THR A 56 6.95 -5.92 -0.90
N ASP A 57 8.09 -6.54 -0.64
CA ASP A 57 9.29 -5.88 -0.15
C ASP A 57 9.87 -4.88 -1.14
N VAL A 58 9.94 -5.24 -2.43
CA VAL A 58 10.39 -4.33 -3.50
C VAL A 58 9.46 -3.12 -3.63
N VAL A 59 8.13 -3.33 -3.56
CA VAL A 59 7.14 -2.23 -3.60
C VAL A 59 7.31 -1.31 -2.40
N ALA A 60 7.40 -1.87 -1.19
CA ALA A 60 7.59 -1.11 0.04
C ALA A 60 8.88 -0.27 -0.01
N LYS A 61 9.99 -0.87 -0.47
CA LYS A 61 11.25 -0.17 -0.65
C LYS A 61 11.11 1.01 -1.60
N LYS A 62 10.43 0.85 -2.73
CA LYS A 62 10.21 1.93 -3.70
C LYS A 62 9.35 3.06 -3.15
N ILE A 63 8.31 2.75 -2.39
CA ILE A 63 7.47 3.74 -1.74
C ILE A 63 8.31 4.55 -0.75
N MET A 64 9.09 3.88 0.10
CA MET A 64 9.91 4.55 1.11
C MET A 64 11.07 5.35 0.50
N GLU A 65 11.72 4.84 -0.56
CA GLU A 65 12.72 5.60 -1.32
C GLU A 65 12.12 6.92 -1.86
N TYR A 66 10.92 6.84 -2.43
CA TYR A 66 10.24 8.03 -2.95
C TYR A 66 9.93 9.04 -1.84
N LEU A 67 9.33 8.59 -0.73
CA LEU A 67 8.98 9.45 0.40
C LEU A 67 10.22 10.07 1.06
N ASN A 68 11.25 9.29 1.32
CA ASN A 68 12.48 9.76 1.95
C ASN A 68 13.21 10.81 1.10
N ASN A 69 13.13 10.70 -0.23
CA ASN A 69 13.75 11.65 -1.15
C ASN A 69 12.88 12.88 -1.48
N SER A 70 11.60 12.85 -1.13
CA SER A 70 10.68 13.96 -1.39
C SER A 70 10.17 14.60 -0.09
N GLU A 71 9.20 13.99 0.56
CA GLU A 71 8.56 14.48 1.77
C GLU A 71 8.23 13.30 2.71
N PRO A 72 9.11 12.96 3.67
CA PRO A 72 8.92 11.79 4.54
C PRO A 72 7.66 11.84 5.41
N MET A 73 7.10 13.03 5.64
CA MET A 73 5.87 13.24 6.42
C MET A 73 4.63 13.43 5.54
N ALA A 74 4.73 13.17 4.23
CA ALA A 74 3.57 13.24 3.34
C ALA A 74 2.55 12.16 3.70
N LYS A 75 1.34 12.55 4.07
CA LYS A 75 0.24 11.61 4.33
C LYS A 75 0.02 10.74 3.09
N THR A 76 0.13 9.43 3.28
CA THR A 76 0.20 8.44 2.20
C THR A 76 -0.80 7.31 2.44
N ILE A 77 -1.57 6.94 1.43
CA ILE A 77 -2.41 5.75 1.45
C ILE A 77 -1.83 4.70 0.50
N VAL A 78 -1.71 3.47 0.98
CA VAL A 78 -1.28 2.32 0.16
C VAL A 78 -2.43 1.33 0.06
N PHE A 79 -3.00 1.20 -1.13
CA PHE A 79 -4.07 0.25 -1.42
C PHE A 79 -3.50 -1.12 -1.77
N CYS A 80 -3.91 -2.13 -1.02
CA CYS A 80 -3.53 -3.53 -1.14
C CYS A 80 -4.71 -4.38 -1.61
N VAL A 81 -4.45 -5.61 -2.05
CA VAL A 81 -5.48 -6.54 -2.58
C VAL A 81 -6.47 -6.97 -1.50
N ASP A 82 -5.95 -7.30 -0.31
CA ASP A 82 -6.72 -7.80 0.84
C ASP A 82 -6.11 -7.35 2.18
N ILE A 83 -6.74 -7.75 3.26
CA ILE A 83 -6.35 -7.39 4.64
C ILE A 83 -4.95 -7.94 4.98
N GLU A 84 -4.67 -9.17 4.58
CA GLU A 84 -3.37 -9.81 4.83
C GLU A 84 -2.24 -9.12 4.06
N HIS A 85 -2.50 -8.77 2.80
CA HIS A 85 -1.56 -7.97 2.01
C HIS A 85 -1.33 -6.59 2.65
N ALA A 86 -2.37 -5.93 3.17
CA ALA A 86 -2.22 -4.65 3.86
C ALA A 86 -1.31 -4.76 5.10
N GLU A 87 -1.39 -5.86 5.84
CA GLU A 87 -0.51 -6.10 6.99
C GLU A 87 0.92 -6.43 6.54
N ARG A 88 1.12 -7.30 5.54
CA ARG A 88 2.46 -7.58 4.98
C ARG A 88 3.13 -6.31 4.45
N MET A 89 2.37 -5.46 3.75
CA MET A 89 2.85 -4.17 3.24
C MET A 89 3.26 -3.24 4.39
N ARG A 90 2.45 -3.14 5.45
CA ARG A 90 2.78 -2.34 6.64
C ARG A 90 4.10 -2.78 7.25
N GLN A 91 4.29 -4.08 7.45
CA GLN A 91 5.54 -4.63 7.99
C GLN A 91 6.73 -4.39 7.05
N ALA A 92 6.52 -4.53 5.73
CA ALA A 92 7.55 -4.26 4.74
C ALA A 92 7.98 -2.78 4.74
N LEU A 93 7.02 -1.86 4.80
CA LEU A 93 7.29 -0.42 4.88
C LEU A 93 8.08 -0.04 6.14
N LEU A 94 7.77 -0.66 7.29
CA LEU A 94 8.50 -0.43 8.55
C LEU A 94 9.98 -0.79 8.44
N ARG A 95 10.34 -1.81 7.65
CA ARG A 95 11.76 -2.20 7.45
C ARG A 95 12.59 -1.13 6.73
N TYR A 96 11.94 -0.30 5.92
CA TYR A 96 12.60 0.77 5.14
C TYR A 96 12.34 2.18 5.67
N ALA A 97 11.53 2.32 6.71
CA ALA A 97 11.28 3.58 7.35
C ALA A 97 12.53 4.06 8.11
N ALA A 98 12.81 5.36 8.01
CA ALA A 98 13.95 5.95 8.69
C ALA A 98 13.79 5.85 10.22
N PRO A 99 14.80 5.33 10.95
CA PRO A 99 14.72 5.17 12.42
C PRO A 99 14.42 6.46 13.16
N GLU A 100 14.88 7.59 12.64
CA GLU A 100 14.65 8.92 13.21
C GLU A 100 13.18 9.33 13.20
N ILE A 101 12.40 8.76 12.29
CA ILE A 101 10.97 9.04 12.16
C ILE A 101 10.17 8.01 12.97
N THR A 102 10.47 6.72 12.83
CA THR A 102 9.78 5.66 13.57
C THR A 102 10.02 5.74 15.06
N GLY A 103 11.17 6.25 15.49
CA GLY A 103 11.46 6.53 16.89
C GLY A 103 10.61 7.66 17.51
N LYS A 104 9.91 8.46 16.69
CA LYS A 104 9.02 9.53 17.19
C LYS A 104 7.60 9.04 17.45
N SER A 105 7.15 7.99 16.79
CA SER A 105 5.80 7.45 16.96
C SER A 105 5.69 6.02 16.42
N ASP A 106 5.13 5.15 17.24
CA ASP A 106 4.79 3.77 16.85
C ASP A 106 3.66 3.74 15.80
N THR A 107 2.98 4.87 15.60
CA THR A 107 1.89 5.04 14.66
C THR A 107 2.31 5.72 13.35
N TYR A 108 3.60 5.75 13.02
CA TYR A 108 4.05 6.32 11.75
C TYR A 108 3.43 5.58 10.54
N ILE A 109 3.40 4.23 10.60
CA ILE A 109 2.76 3.38 9.59
C ILE A 109 1.72 2.51 10.27
N VAL A 110 0.45 2.66 9.88
CA VAL A 110 -0.67 1.90 10.45
C VAL A 110 -1.42 1.14 9.37
N ARG A 111 -2.11 0.07 9.78
CA ARG A 111 -3.12 -0.60 8.95
C ARG A 111 -4.48 -0.03 9.30
N ILE A 112 -5.25 0.35 8.29
CA ILE A 112 -6.64 0.79 8.43
C ILE A 112 -7.53 -0.13 7.63
N THR A 113 -8.08 -1.15 8.29
CA THR A 113 -8.95 -2.18 7.69
C THR A 113 -10.15 -2.45 8.60
N GLY A 114 -11.24 -2.93 8.02
CA GLY A 114 -12.52 -3.04 8.75
C GLY A 114 -12.56 -4.11 9.84
N ASP A 115 -11.57 -4.99 9.91
CA ASP A 115 -11.41 -6.02 10.95
C ASP A 115 -10.67 -5.49 12.21
N ASP A 116 -10.01 -4.35 12.10
CA ASP A 116 -9.19 -3.79 13.18
C ASP A 116 -10.03 -2.84 14.04
N PRO A 117 -10.24 -3.14 15.33
CA PRO A 117 -11.07 -2.30 16.21
C PRO A 117 -10.48 -0.90 16.46
N VAL A 118 -9.17 -0.72 16.29
CA VAL A 118 -8.51 0.59 16.46
C VAL A 118 -8.43 1.40 15.17
N ALA A 119 -8.79 0.81 14.03
CA ALA A 119 -8.70 1.44 12.71
C ALA A 119 -9.45 2.77 12.61
N LYS A 120 -10.59 2.88 13.30
CA LYS A 120 -11.39 4.11 13.31
C LYS A 120 -10.62 5.29 13.92
N GLY A 121 -9.93 5.07 15.04
CA GLY A 121 -9.10 6.11 15.66
C GLY A 121 -7.94 6.52 14.76
N TYR A 122 -7.26 5.55 14.14
CA TYR A 122 -6.20 5.85 13.18
C TYR A 122 -6.71 6.61 11.96
N LEU A 123 -7.92 6.31 11.49
CA LEU A 123 -8.53 7.05 10.38
C LEU A 123 -8.83 8.49 10.77
N GLU A 124 -9.43 8.71 11.95
CA GLU A 124 -9.73 10.04 12.47
C GLU A 124 -8.45 10.90 12.57
N ASP A 125 -7.38 10.34 13.11
CA ASP A 125 -6.08 11.02 13.20
C ASP A 125 -5.43 11.21 11.81
N PHE A 126 -5.59 10.25 10.91
CA PHE A 126 -5.02 10.35 9.55
C PHE A 126 -5.61 11.51 8.76
N ILE A 127 -6.93 11.73 8.86
CA ILE A 127 -7.63 12.81 8.15
C ILE A 127 -7.51 14.16 8.87
N ASN A 128 -7.11 14.17 10.14
CA ASN A 128 -6.96 15.41 10.91
C ASN A 128 -5.68 16.15 10.49
N PRO A 129 -5.77 17.37 9.96
CA PRO A 129 -4.60 18.14 9.55
C PRO A 129 -3.70 18.56 10.73
N ALA A 130 -4.23 18.59 11.95
CA ALA A 130 -3.48 18.91 13.16
C ALA A 130 -2.72 17.70 13.73
N ALA A 131 -3.07 16.47 13.34
CA ALA A 131 -2.39 15.27 13.80
C ALA A 131 -1.21 14.93 12.86
N PRO A 132 0.05 14.95 13.35
CA PRO A 132 1.22 14.61 12.52
C PRO A 132 1.28 13.12 12.18
N PHE A 133 0.67 12.25 12.98
CA PHE A 133 0.63 10.81 12.82
C PHE A 133 -0.83 10.29 12.81
N PRO A 134 -1.11 9.17 12.16
CA PRO A 134 -0.24 8.40 11.29
C PRO A 134 0.11 9.12 9.98
N VAL A 135 1.25 8.76 9.38
CA VAL A 135 1.69 9.30 8.09
C VAL A 135 1.33 8.36 6.95
N ILE A 136 1.54 7.06 7.13
CA ILE A 136 1.26 6.05 6.10
C ILE A 136 0.16 5.11 6.60
N ALA A 137 -0.88 4.95 5.79
CA ALA A 137 -1.97 4.02 6.03
C ALA A 137 -1.99 2.94 4.94
N THR A 138 -1.87 1.67 5.32
CA THR A 138 -2.14 0.54 4.42
C THR A 138 -3.58 0.08 4.56
N THR A 139 -4.26 -0.20 3.45
CA THR A 139 -5.68 -0.61 3.45
C THR A 139 -5.99 -1.55 2.29
N SER A 140 -7.01 -2.38 2.43
CA SER A 140 -7.46 -3.30 1.37
C SER A 140 -8.75 -2.89 0.69
N LYS A 141 -9.47 -1.94 1.26
CA LYS A 141 -10.69 -1.39 0.67
C LYS A 141 -10.62 0.11 0.70
N LEU A 142 -11.36 0.75 -0.20
CA LEU A 142 -11.62 2.18 -0.12
C LEU A 142 -12.02 2.53 1.32
N MET A 143 -11.23 3.34 1.96
CA MET A 143 -11.62 3.95 3.22
C MET A 143 -12.93 4.64 2.94
N SER A 144 -13.97 4.21 3.62
CA SER A 144 -15.40 4.43 3.35
C SER A 144 -15.71 5.68 2.52
N THR A 145 -16.43 5.50 1.44
CA THR A 145 -16.97 6.56 0.58
C THR A 145 -17.47 7.74 1.43
N GLY A 146 -16.84 8.90 1.31
CA GLY A 146 -17.20 10.10 2.05
C GLY A 146 -16.15 10.62 3.05
N THR A 147 -15.01 9.95 3.21
CA THR A 147 -13.89 10.52 3.97
C THR A 147 -13.11 11.46 3.04
N ASP A 148 -13.33 12.75 3.20
CA ASP A 148 -12.52 13.77 2.53
C ASP A 148 -11.12 13.79 3.17
N THR A 149 -10.17 13.18 2.50
CA THR A 149 -8.77 13.11 2.95
C THR A 149 -7.94 14.23 2.33
N GLN A 150 -8.33 15.48 2.57
CA GLN A 150 -7.61 16.68 2.07
C GLN A 150 -6.14 16.71 2.50
N THR A 151 -5.77 15.94 3.51
CA THR A 151 -4.39 15.82 3.99
C THR A 151 -3.55 14.83 3.19
N CYS A 152 -4.15 13.93 2.41
CA CYS A 152 -3.43 12.91 1.66
C CYS A 152 -2.70 13.52 0.45
N LYS A 153 -1.40 13.28 0.37
CA LYS A 153 -0.52 13.78 -0.70
C LYS A 153 -0.06 12.71 -1.68
N LEU A 154 -0.03 11.46 -1.24
CA LEU A 154 0.42 10.33 -2.05
C LEU A 154 -0.57 9.17 -1.94
N ILE A 155 -0.96 8.63 -3.08
CA ILE A 155 -1.77 7.42 -3.18
C ILE A 155 -0.97 6.37 -3.95
N CYS A 156 -0.70 5.24 -3.30
CA CYS A 156 -0.03 4.09 -3.90
C CYS A 156 -1.05 2.99 -4.17
N LEU A 157 -1.07 2.47 -5.38
CA LEU A 157 -1.99 1.41 -5.80
C LEU A 157 -1.19 0.13 -6.06
N ASP A 158 -1.13 -0.75 -5.07
CA ASP A 158 -0.58 -2.10 -5.20
C ASP A 158 -1.70 -3.15 -5.24
N ALA A 159 -2.73 -2.84 -6.03
CA ALA A 159 -3.88 -3.67 -6.31
C ALA A 159 -4.34 -3.48 -7.75
N ASN A 160 -4.96 -4.50 -8.33
CA ASN A 160 -5.64 -4.34 -9.61
C ASN A 160 -6.96 -3.61 -9.40
N ILE A 161 -7.04 -2.38 -9.90
CA ILE A 161 -8.28 -1.60 -9.87
C ILE A 161 -9.10 -1.95 -11.10
N GLY A 162 -10.27 -2.52 -10.90
CA GLY A 162 -11.12 -3.07 -11.95
C GLY A 162 -11.95 -2.06 -12.71
N SER A 163 -12.13 -0.83 -12.19
CA SER A 163 -13.01 0.16 -12.80
C SER A 163 -12.52 1.59 -12.65
N MET A 164 -12.89 2.44 -13.61
CA MET A 164 -12.67 3.89 -13.53
C MET A 164 -13.46 4.54 -12.39
N THR A 165 -14.54 3.91 -11.95
CA THR A 165 -15.34 4.38 -10.81
C THR A 165 -14.54 4.23 -9.51
N GLU A 166 -13.85 3.10 -9.32
CA GLU A 166 -12.95 2.90 -8.18
C GLU A 166 -11.80 3.92 -8.18
N VAL A 167 -11.18 4.18 -9.33
CA VAL A 167 -10.13 5.21 -9.43
C VAL A 167 -10.65 6.57 -9.01
N LYS A 168 -11.84 6.97 -9.47
CA LYS A 168 -12.45 8.26 -9.12
C LYS A 168 -12.86 8.38 -7.65
N GLN A 169 -13.05 7.27 -6.96
CA GLN A 169 -13.34 7.26 -5.52
C GLN A 169 -12.07 7.32 -4.67
N ILE A 170 -10.90 7.05 -5.26
CA ILE A 170 -9.60 7.06 -4.60
C ILE A 170 -8.93 8.43 -4.72
N ILE A 171 -9.17 9.13 -5.82
CA ILE A 171 -8.61 10.46 -6.13
C ILE A 171 -9.54 11.54 -5.64
#